data_f8d7f047cf31c55fdb8f6d0aafebd994
#
_entry.id   f8d7f047cf31c55fdb8f6d0aafebd994
#
_cell.length_a   1.000
_cell.length_b   1.000
_cell.length_c   1.000
_cell.angle_alpha   90.00
_cell.angle_beta   90.00
_cell.angle_gamma   90.00
#
_symmetry.space_group_name_H-M   'P 1'
#
loop_
_entity.id
_entity.type
_entity.pdbx_description
1 polymer ?
#
loop_
_entity_poly.entity_id
_entity_poly.type
_entity_poly.pdbx_seq_one_letter_code
_entity_poly.pdbx_strand_id
1 'polypeptide(L)'
;MTIQFKPLHIAGVSLLLSFFGFANIAAKANETLQVFDTNITLEEVKAAQRGWCSALLAISKAYQKGGYELAKDRAVAVIDGAYAYQYGPVAFKPTYAVGDSTFRHTRDGAIAYFVGPDPDIDRFGPKQGFATYRNWKKCEIMNDTIQLMGDTANTMGFVKLTDSNGEVAMPEKTWTFWQPKPGIVRIVLHHSSTPFDTFQ
;
A
#
# COMPACT_ATOMS: atom_id res chain seq x y z
N MET A 1 25.26 17.05 -103.95
CA MET A 1 24.40 16.40 -102.90
C MET A 1 24.86 16.94 -101.57
N THR A 2 24.22 18.02 -101.16
CA THR A 2 24.70 18.80 -100.01
C THR A 2 23.71 18.56 -98.85
N ILE A 3 24.17 17.93 -97.79
CA ILE A 3 23.38 17.64 -96.61
C ILE A 3 23.50 18.81 -95.65
N GLN A 4 22.39 19.49 -95.39
CA GLN A 4 22.31 20.55 -94.37
C GLN A 4 21.97 19.94 -93.02
N PHE A 5 22.78 20.21 -92.00
CA PHE A 5 22.48 19.91 -90.61
C PHE A 5 21.74 21.11 -89.98
N LYS A 6 20.56 20.84 -89.39
CA LYS A 6 19.83 21.81 -88.56
C LYS A 6 20.42 21.79 -87.13
N PRO A 7 20.58 22.95 -86.51
CA PRO A 7 20.98 22.97 -85.09
C PRO A 7 19.85 22.54 -84.16
N LEU A 8 20.17 21.67 -83.20
CA LEU A 8 19.30 21.19 -82.17
C LEU A 8 19.28 22.22 -81.01
N HIS A 9 18.11 22.78 -80.73
CA HIS A 9 17.92 23.66 -79.59
C HIS A 9 17.87 22.80 -78.29
N ILE A 10 18.88 22.98 -77.47
CA ILE A 10 18.88 22.37 -76.07
C ILE A 10 18.06 23.31 -75.20
N ALA A 11 16.85 22.90 -74.87
CA ALA A 11 16.06 23.56 -73.89
C ALA A 11 16.70 23.30 -72.47
N GLY A 12 17.13 24.37 -71.83
CA GLY A 12 17.64 24.31 -70.44
C GLY A 12 16.53 23.92 -69.48
N VAL A 13 16.68 22.77 -68.91
CA VAL A 13 15.85 22.34 -67.73
C VAL A 13 16.44 23.03 -66.52
N SER A 14 15.79 24.09 -66.06
CA SER A 14 16.04 24.66 -64.75
C SER A 14 15.62 23.67 -63.68
N LEU A 15 16.58 23.06 -63.01
CA LEU A 15 16.37 22.23 -61.86
C LEU A 15 16.03 23.13 -60.66
N LEU A 16 14.74 23.34 -60.39
CA LEU A 16 14.25 23.94 -59.19
C LEU A 16 14.49 22.91 -58.04
N LEU A 17 15.59 23.06 -57.35
CA LEU A 17 15.80 22.38 -56.04
C LEU A 17 14.79 22.93 -55.03
N SER A 18 13.70 22.19 -54.87
CA SER A 18 12.72 22.41 -53.81
C SER A 18 13.38 22.11 -52.47
N PHE A 19 13.81 23.14 -51.78
CA PHE A 19 14.12 23.06 -50.35
C PHE A 19 12.80 22.89 -49.55
N PHE A 20 12.22 21.69 -49.62
CA PHE A 20 11.15 21.33 -48.72
C PHE A 20 11.69 20.27 -47.76
N GLY A 21 11.70 20.56 -46.49
CA GLY A 21 11.56 19.51 -45.54
C GLY A 21 12.62 19.29 -44.44
N PHE A 22 13.30 20.32 -43.97
CA PHE A 22 14.08 20.15 -42.73
C PHE A 22 13.60 20.98 -41.55
N ALA A 23 12.45 21.66 -41.67
CA ALA A 23 11.93 22.49 -40.58
C ALA A 23 11.03 21.78 -39.54
N ASN A 24 10.66 20.49 -39.78
CA ASN A 24 9.69 19.81 -38.93
C ASN A 24 10.25 18.70 -38.03
N ILE A 25 11.57 18.49 -38.02
CA ILE A 25 12.16 17.45 -37.12
C ILE A 25 12.60 18.05 -35.77
N ALA A 26 12.79 19.36 -35.68
CA ALA A 26 13.20 20.02 -34.45
C ALA A 26 12.05 20.30 -33.44
N ALA A 27 10.79 20.20 -33.87
CA ALA A 27 9.65 20.52 -33.01
C ALA A 27 9.17 19.34 -32.12
N LYS A 28 9.70 18.11 -32.33
CA LYS A 28 9.36 16.93 -31.50
C LYS A 28 10.36 16.61 -30.41
N ALA A 29 11.42 17.37 -30.24
CA ALA A 29 12.47 17.10 -29.29
C ALA A 29 12.13 17.52 -27.83
N ASN A 30 10.88 17.96 -27.57
CA ASN A 30 10.45 18.40 -26.24
C ASN A 30 9.22 17.66 -25.74
N GLU A 31 8.97 16.42 -26.21
CA GLU A 31 8.08 15.53 -25.47
C GLU A 31 8.81 15.13 -24.19
N THR A 32 8.32 15.62 -23.06
CA THR A 32 8.82 15.25 -21.74
C THR A 32 8.65 13.75 -21.62
N LEU A 33 9.75 13.01 -21.51
CA LEU A 33 9.72 11.57 -21.27
C LEU A 33 8.90 11.34 -19.99
N GLN A 34 7.79 10.66 -20.11
CA GLN A 34 7.00 10.24 -18.93
C GLN A 34 7.53 8.89 -18.47
N VAL A 35 8.10 8.89 -17.29
CA VAL A 35 8.55 7.66 -16.61
C VAL A 35 7.50 7.28 -15.59
N PHE A 36 6.94 6.09 -15.74
CA PHE A 36 6.05 5.48 -14.76
C PHE A 36 6.86 4.45 -13.98
N ASP A 37 7.17 4.77 -12.73
CA ASP A 37 7.81 3.85 -11.80
C ASP A 37 6.76 3.34 -10.81
N THR A 38 6.60 2.01 -10.74
CA THR A 38 5.68 1.34 -9.82
C THR A 38 6.41 0.71 -8.63
N ASN A 39 7.72 0.95 -8.50
CA ASN A 39 8.49 0.42 -7.39
C ASN A 39 8.08 1.09 -6.08
N ILE A 40 7.77 0.26 -5.10
CA ILE A 40 7.52 0.75 -3.74
C ILE A 40 8.82 1.22 -3.10
N THR A 41 8.76 2.35 -2.42
CA THR A 41 9.93 2.95 -1.75
C THR A 41 9.95 2.65 -0.25
N LEU A 42 11.13 2.74 0.36
CA LEU A 42 11.28 2.62 1.81
C LEU A 42 10.41 3.63 2.58
N GLU A 43 10.30 4.87 2.07
CA GLU A 43 9.50 5.90 2.73
C GLU A 43 8.00 5.62 2.63
N GLU A 44 7.51 5.06 1.53
CA GLU A 44 6.12 4.65 1.39
C GLU A 44 5.78 3.49 2.34
N VAL A 45 6.67 2.50 2.49
CA VAL A 45 6.51 1.41 3.45
C VAL A 45 6.45 1.96 4.88
N LYS A 46 7.41 2.81 5.28
CA LYS A 46 7.42 3.43 6.61
C LYS A 46 6.19 4.32 6.83
N ALA A 47 5.72 5.03 5.80
CA ALA A 47 4.51 5.84 5.89
C ALA A 47 3.26 4.96 6.09
N ALA A 48 3.14 3.83 5.39
CA ALA A 48 2.06 2.87 5.58
C ALA A 48 2.06 2.28 7.00
N GLN A 49 3.23 1.93 7.54
CA GLN A 49 3.39 1.46 8.91
C GLN A 49 3.00 2.52 9.94
N ARG A 50 3.46 3.78 9.78
CA ARG A 50 3.03 4.90 10.65
C ARG A 50 1.51 5.14 10.54
N GLY A 51 0.97 5.03 9.34
CA GLY A 51 -0.47 5.12 9.08
C GLY A 51 -1.26 4.06 9.85
N TRP A 52 -0.78 2.81 9.84
CA TRP A 52 -1.38 1.71 10.60
C TRP A 52 -1.38 1.97 12.11
N CYS A 53 -0.26 2.44 12.67
CA CYS A 53 -0.17 2.84 14.08
C CYS A 53 -1.16 3.95 14.44
N SER A 54 -1.19 5.01 13.62
CA SER A 54 -2.11 6.14 13.83
C SER A 54 -3.57 5.69 13.76
N ALA A 55 -3.88 4.78 12.85
CA ALA A 55 -5.21 4.21 12.67
C ALA A 55 -5.65 3.38 13.88
N LEU A 56 -4.77 2.51 14.41
CA LEU A 56 -5.05 1.73 15.61
C LEU A 56 -5.38 2.64 16.81
N LEU A 57 -4.57 3.68 17.03
CA LEU A 57 -4.80 4.64 18.10
C LEU A 57 -6.09 5.44 17.89
N ALA A 58 -6.43 5.77 16.63
CA ALA A 58 -7.66 6.48 16.30
C ALA A 58 -8.91 5.63 16.58
N ILE A 59 -8.88 4.32 16.28
CA ILE A 59 -9.95 3.38 16.61
C ILE A 59 -10.10 3.27 18.14
N SER A 60 -8.99 3.10 18.87
CA SER A 60 -8.98 3.05 20.32
C SER A 60 -9.59 4.32 20.93
N LYS A 61 -9.17 5.49 20.45
CA LYS A 61 -9.72 6.78 20.90
C LYS A 61 -11.21 6.93 20.56
N ALA A 62 -11.65 6.48 19.39
CA ALA A 62 -13.05 6.51 19.00
C ALA A 62 -13.92 5.68 19.94
N TYR A 63 -13.45 4.49 20.34
CA TYR A 63 -14.12 3.63 21.31
C TYR A 63 -14.28 4.34 22.66
N GLN A 64 -13.24 4.97 23.17
CA GLN A 64 -13.30 5.72 24.45
C GLN A 64 -14.28 6.91 24.38
N LYS A 65 -14.45 7.52 23.21
CA LYS A 65 -15.31 8.68 23.02
C LYS A 65 -16.79 8.34 22.82
N GLY A 66 -17.10 7.30 22.06
CA GLY A 66 -18.47 7.00 21.62
C GLY A 66 -18.78 5.51 21.51
N GLY A 67 -17.97 4.65 22.14
CA GLY A 67 -18.20 3.21 22.18
C GLY A 67 -18.03 2.51 20.85
N TYR A 68 -18.68 1.36 20.74
CA TYR A 68 -18.52 0.42 19.63
C TYR A 68 -18.84 1.03 18.25
N GLU A 69 -19.97 1.72 18.10
CA GLU A 69 -20.41 2.21 16.78
C GLU A 69 -19.39 3.20 16.20
N LEU A 70 -18.91 4.16 17.01
CA LEU A 70 -17.91 5.13 16.55
C LEU A 70 -16.57 4.45 16.22
N ALA A 71 -16.17 3.44 16.99
CA ALA A 71 -14.96 2.68 16.73
C ALA A 71 -15.10 1.85 15.45
N LYS A 72 -16.26 1.24 15.22
CA LYS A 72 -16.56 0.44 14.01
C LYS A 72 -16.50 1.30 12.75
N ASP A 73 -17.12 2.47 12.76
CA ASP A 73 -17.05 3.40 11.60
C ASP A 73 -15.60 3.78 11.29
N ARG A 74 -14.79 4.02 12.33
CA ARG A 74 -13.37 4.31 12.15
C ARG A 74 -12.60 3.09 11.61
N ALA A 75 -12.87 1.88 12.11
CA ALA A 75 -12.23 0.65 11.67
C ALA A 75 -12.57 0.33 10.21
N VAL A 76 -13.82 0.54 9.79
CA VAL A 76 -14.26 0.39 8.39
C VAL A 76 -13.40 1.27 7.48
N ALA A 77 -13.29 2.56 7.77
CA ALA A 77 -12.50 3.49 6.96
C ALA A 77 -11.00 3.09 6.91
N VAL A 78 -10.46 2.58 8.02
CA VAL A 78 -9.07 2.12 8.10
C VAL A 78 -8.84 0.85 7.28
N ILE A 79 -9.71 -0.14 7.41
CA ILE A 79 -9.59 -1.41 6.68
C ILE A 79 -9.70 -1.16 5.18
N ASP A 80 -10.64 -0.34 4.73
CA ASP A 80 -10.80 0.01 3.32
C ASP A 80 -9.62 0.83 2.76
N GLY A 81 -9.00 1.65 3.60
CA GLY A 81 -7.88 2.49 3.19
C GLY A 81 -6.50 1.81 3.25
N ALA A 82 -6.27 0.90 4.20
CA ALA A 82 -4.97 0.33 4.46
C ALA A 82 -4.78 -1.09 3.90
N TYR A 83 -5.85 -1.88 3.83
CA TYR A 83 -5.79 -3.28 3.38
C TYR A 83 -6.28 -3.44 1.95
N ALA A 84 -5.91 -4.55 1.33
CA ALA A 84 -6.21 -4.85 -0.07
C ALA A 84 -7.52 -5.60 -0.30
N TYR A 85 -8.47 -5.62 0.65
CA TYR A 85 -9.71 -6.41 0.54
C TYR A 85 -10.57 -6.08 -0.69
N GLN A 86 -10.45 -4.86 -1.23
CA GLN A 86 -11.12 -4.48 -2.49
C GLN A 86 -10.52 -5.15 -3.74
N TYR A 87 -9.33 -5.74 -3.62
CA TYR A 87 -8.66 -6.46 -4.71
C TYR A 87 -8.74 -7.97 -4.55
N GLY A 88 -9.12 -8.48 -3.37
CA GLY A 88 -9.24 -9.90 -3.07
C GLY A 88 -9.00 -10.24 -1.59
N PRO A 89 -8.95 -11.52 -1.24
CA PRO A 89 -8.64 -11.95 0.12
C PRO A 89 -7.26 -11.44 0.58
N VAL A 90 -7.17 -11.03 1.85
CA VAL A 90 -5.90 -10.66 2.49
C VAL A 90 -5.43 -11.82 3.37
N ALA A 91 -4.14 -12.15 3.29
CA ALA A 91 -3.53 -13.14 4.16
C ALA A 91 -3.32 -12.56 5.56
N PHE A 92 -4.39 -12.52 6.36
CA PHE A 92 -4.36 -11.94 7.69
C PHE A 92 -4.51 -13.00 8.79
N LYS A 93 -3.44 -13.17 9.59
CA LYS A 93 -3.41 -13.95 10.83
C LYS A 93 -3.10 -13.01 11.99
N PRO A 94 -4.11 -12.61 12.79
CA PRO A 94 -3.94 -11.72 13.93
C PRO A 94 -3.22 -12.39 15.11
N THR A 95 -2.76 -11.58 16.07
CA THR A 95 -2.00 -12.02 17.25
C THR A 95 -2.76 -13.02 18.12
N TYR A 96 -4.02 -12.75 18.43
CA TYR A 96 -4.82 -13.51 19.40
C TYR A 96 -5.90 -14.36 18.75
N ALA A 97 -5.88 -14.52 17.43
CA ALA A 97 -6.86 -15.32 16.73
C ALA A 97 -6.66 -16.82 17.00
N VAL A 98 -7.76 -17.53 17.21
CA VAL A 98 -7.82 -18.95 17.50
C VAL A 98 -8.99 -19.61 16.76
N GLY A 99 -9.03 -20.95 16.74
CA GLY A 99 -10.14 -21.70 16.18
C GLY A 99 -10.39 -21.43 14.71
N ASP A 100 -11.64 -21.45 14.30
CA ASP A 100 -12.06 -21.25 12.91
C ASP A 100 -11.81 -19.82 12.41
N SER A 101 -11.70 -18.87 13.33
CA SER A 101 -11.40 -17.48 13.02
C SER A 101 -9.91 -17.12 13.08
N THR A 102 -9.02 -18.13 13.07
CA THR A 102 -7.56 -17.89 13.07
C THR A 102 -7.12 -17.01 11.92
N PHE A 103 -7.70 -17.18 10.74
CA PHE A 103 -7.36 -16.42 9.54
C PHE A 103 -8.51 -15.50 9.13
N ARG A 104 -8.20 -14.24 8.87
CA ARG A 104 -9.18 -13.18 8.57
C ARG A 104 -9.11 -12.78 7.10
N HIS A 105 -9.47 -13.70 6.21
CA HIS A 105 -9.40 -13.49 4.75
C HIS A 105 -10.37 -12.44 4.23
N THR A 106 -11.43 -12.14 5.02
CA THR A 106 -12.49 -11.22 4.63
C THR A 106 -12.38 -9.88 5.34
N ARG A 107 -12.88 -8.83 4.70
CA ARG A 107 -12.99 -7.50 5.26
C ARG A 107 -13.74 -7.49 6.61
N ASP A 108 -14.88 -8.18 6.67
CA ASP A 108 -15.70 -8.21 7.89
C ASP A 108 -15.01 -8.98 9.01
N GLY A 109 -14.28 -10.06 8.69
CA GLY A 109 -13.46 -10.78 9.66
C GLY A 109 -12.34 -9.91 10.24
N ALA A 110 -11.73 -9.06 9.43
CA ALA A 110 -10.74 -8.09 9.93
C ALA A 110 -11.38 -7.03 10.83
N ILE A 111 -12.55 -6.48 10.46
CA ILE A 111 -13.29 -5.51 11.28
C ILE A 111 -13.67 -6.14 12.63
N ALA A 112 -14.21 -7.37 12.63
CA ALA A 112 -14.56 -8.10 13.85
C ALA A 112 -13.34 -8.27 14.77
N TYR A 113 -12.17 -8.61 14.23
CA TYR A 113 -10.95 -8.70 15.04
C TYR A 113 -10.56 -7.37 15.69
N PHE A 114 -10.65 -6.25 14.97
CA PHE A 114 -10.22 -4.95 15.51
C PHE A 114 -11.19 -4.33 16.50
N VAL A 115 -12.50 -4.49 16.32
CA VAL A 115 -13.52 -3.80 17.14
C VAL A 115 -14.55 -4.72 17.77
N GLY A 116 -14.61 -6.00 17.40
CA GLY A 116 -15.62 -6.96 17.86
C GLY A 116 -16.97 -6.82 17.12
N PRO A 117 -17.96 -7.63 17.51
CA PRO A 117 -17.76 -8.80 18.33
C PRO A 117 -16.96 -9.87 17.58
N ASP A 118 -16.11 -10.57 18.28
CA ASP A 118 -15.34 -11.69 17.74
C ASP A 118 -15.74 -12.96 18.51
N PRO A 119 -16.43 -13.91 17.88
CA PRO A 119 -17.00 -15.09 18.57
C PRO A 119 -15.91 -16.02 19.13
N ASP A 120 -14.71 -15.98 18.56
CA ASP A 120 -13.63 -16.89 18.93
C ASP A 120 -12.62 -16.26 19.91
N ILE A 121 -12.83 -14.99 20.32
CA ILE A 121 -11.89 -14.28 21.21
C ILE A 121 -12.64 -13.66 22.41
N ASP A 122 -12.91 -14.45 23.43
CA ASP A 122 -13.60 -14.00 24.64
C ASP A 122 -12.83 -12.94 25.44
N ARG A 123 -11.51 -12.95 25.35
CA ARG A 123 -10.63 -12.07 26.15
C ARG A 123 -10.85 -10.58 25.92
N PHE A 124 -11.43 -10.20 24.80
CA PHE A 124 -11.69 -8.79 24.50
C PHE A 124 -13.00 -8.29 25.12
N GLY A 125 -13.90 -9.20 25.50
CA GLY A 125 -15.22 -8.84 26.00
C GLY A 125 -16.23 -8.48 24.90
N PRO A 126 -17.49 -8.28 25.25
CA PRO A 126 -18.57 -8.02 24.30
C PRO A 126 -18.35 -6.69 23.58
N LYS A 127 -18.51 -6.70 22.24
CA LYS A 127 -18.34 -5.51 21.40
C LYS A 127 -16.97 -4.82 21.54
N GLN A 128 -15.92 -5.60 21.79
CA GLN A 128 -14.55 -5.16 21.82
C GLN A 128 -13.69 -6.06 20.92
N GLY A 129 -12.59 -5.52 20.44
CA GLY A 129 -11.59 -6.23 19.66
C GLY A 129 -10.20 -5.70 20.00
N PHE A 130 -9.20 -6.14 19.28
CA PHE A 130 -7.79 -5.81 19.53
C PHE A 130 -7.52 -4.31 19.68
N ALA A 131 -8.21 -3.47 18.91
CA ALA A 131 -8.02 -2.01 18.95
C ALA A 131 -8.77 -1.33 20.10
N THR A 132 -9.72 -2.02 20.75
CA THR A 132 -10.66 -1.39 21.68
C THR A 132 -10.67 -1.98 23.09
N TYR A 133 -10.13 -3.22 23.28
CA TYR A 133 -10.12 -3.88 24.62
C TYR A 133 -9.13 -3.26 25.61
N ARG A 134 -8.15 -2.53 25.08
CA ARG A 134 -7.24 -1.67 25.85
C ARG A 134 -7.32 -0.24 25.29
N ASN A 135 -7.13 0.74 26.17
CA ASN A 135 -7.08 2.15 25.78
C ASN A 135 -5.67 2.49 25.30
N TRP A 136 -5.33 2.09 24.07
CA TRP A 136 -4.01 2.29 23.47
C TRP A 136 -3.66 3.77 23.32
N LYS A 137 -2.47 4.16 23.79
CA LYS A 137 -1.96 5.53 23.79
C LYS A 137 -0.73 5.74 22.93
N LYS A 138 0.11 4.70 22.78
CA LYS A 138 1.32 4.77 21.94
C LYS A 138 1.41 3.54 21.05
N CYS A 139 1.98 3.73 19.87
CA CYS A 139 2.28 2.68 18.91
C CYS A 139 3.58 3.02 18.22
N GLU A 140 4.57 2.13 18.31
CA GLU A 140 5.91 2.30 17.78
C GLU A 140 6.26 1.09 16.92
N ILE A 141 6.74 1.34 15.70
CA ILE A 141 7.20 0.30 14.78
C ILE A 141 8.71 0.10 14.96
N MET A 142 9.10 -1.14 15.19
CA MET A 142 10.48 -1.55 15.34
C MET A 142 10.78 -2.58 14.24
N ASN A 143 11.21 -2.10 13.06
CA ASN A 143 11.58 -3.00 11.97
C ASN A 143 12.93 -3.66 12.26
N ASP A 144 12.99 -4.97 12.09
CA ASP A 144 14.23 -5.72 11.96
C ASP A 144 14.67 -5.72 10.50
N THR A 145 13.78 -6.11 9.60
CA THR A 145 14.07 -6.25 8.17
C THR A 145 12.99 -5.61 7.31
N ILE A 146 13.41 -4.93 6.24
CA ILE A 146 12.55 -4.47 5.13
C ILE A 146 13.19 -4.94 3.83
N GLN A 147 12.42 -5.66 3.01
CA GLN A 147 12.80 -6.10 1.67
C GLN A 147 11.92 -5.37 0.65
N LEU A 148 12.52 -4.63 -0.27
CA LEU A 148 11.84 -3.97 -1.38
C LEU A 148 11.97 -4.84 -2.63
N MET A 149 10.85 -5.17 -3.28
CA MET A 149 10.78 -6.12 -4.41
C MET A 149 9.80 -5.58 -5.47
N GLY A 150 10.25 -4.63 -6.28
CA GLY A 150 9.42 -4.00 -7.28
C GLY A 150 8.24 -3.24 -6.65
N ASP A 151 7.02 -3.60 -6.97
CA ASP A 151 5.79 -3.01 -6.44
C ASP A 151 5.38 -3.55 -5.05
N THR A 152 6.17 -4.48 -4.48
CA THR A 152 5.89 -5.08 -3.17
C THR A 152 7.04 -4.87 -2.19
N ALA A 153 6.72 -4.96 -0.89
CA ALA A 153 7.71 -4.96 0.16
C ALA A 153 7.30 -5.89 1.30
N ASN A 154 8.25 -6.67 1.80
CA ASN A 154 8.09 -7.44 3.04
C ASN A 154 8.75 -6.71 4.21
N THR A 155 8.14 -6.79 5.37
CA THR A 155 8.72 -6.27 6.61
C THR A 155 8.57 -7.28 7.74
N MET A 156 9.58 -7.37 8.59
CA MET A 156 9.54 -8.12 9.85
C MET A 156 10.04 -7.24 10.98
N GLY A 157 9.51 -7.47 12.18
CA GLY A 157 9.89 -6.74 13.37
C GLY A 157 8.82 -6.79 14.45
N PHE A 158 8.75 -5.76 15.28
CA PHE A 158 7.82 -5.65 16.39
C PHE A 158 6.96 -4.40 16.27
N VAL A 159 5.78 -4.46 16.89
CA VAL A 159 5.00 -3.26 17.19
C VAL A 159 4.86 -3.16 18.70
N LYS A 160 5.44 -2.11 19.28
CA LYS A 160 5.29 -1.81 20.70
C LYS A 160 4.05 -0.95 20.91
N LEU A 161 3.09 -1.48 21.65
CA LEU A 161 1.86 -0.80 22.02
C LEU A 161 1.89 -0.51 23.52
N THR A 162 1.54 0.72 23.92
CA THR A 162 1.40 1.10 25.33
C THR A 162 -0.01 1.62 25.57
N ASP A 163 -0.68 1.10 26.56
CA ASP A 163 -2.03 1.52 26.97
C ASP A 163 -2.02 2.71 27.95
N SER A 164 -3.20 3.10 28.42
CA SER A 164 -3.37 4.22 29.36
C SER A 164 -2.79 3.96 30.76
N ASN A 165 -2.56 2.69 31.12
CA ASN A 165 -1.99 2.29 32.41
C ASN A 165 -0.46 2.16 32.35
N GLY A 166 0.12 2.34 31.14
CA GLY A 166 1.56 2.13 30.90
C GLY A 166 1.93 0.68 30.60
N GLU A 167 0.96 -0.23 30.54
CA GLU A 167 1.20 -1.62 30.19
C GLU A 167 1.59 -1.76 28.71
N VAL A 168 2.59 -2.59 28.44
CA VAL A 168 3.16 -2.78 27.12
C VAL A 168 2.73 -4.14 26.55
N ALA A 169 2.33 -4.12 25.27
CA ALA A 169 2.25 -5.31 24.43
C ALA A 169 3.22 -5.15 23.24
N MET A 170 3.97 -6.20 22.93
CA MET A 170 4.98 -6.15 21.87
C MET A 170 4.88 -7.37 20.92
N PRO A 171 3.78 -7.46 20.15
CA PRO A 171 3.64 -8.55 19.19
C PRO A 171 4.66 -8.42 18.06
N GLU A 172 5.10 -9.59 17.59
CA GLU A 172 5.85 -9.75 16.35
C GLU A 172 4.95 -9.42 15.17
N LYS A 173 5.50 -8.81 14.15
CA LYS A 173 4.77 -8.39 12.95
C LYS A 173 5.52 -8.72 11.68
N THR A 174 4.79 -9.35 10.77
CA THR A 174 5.20 -9.50 9.38
C THR A 174 4.12 -8.90 8.49
N TRP A 175 4.51 -8.00 7.60
CA TRP A 175 3.62 -7.44 6.59
C TRP A 175 4.22 -7.65 5.20
N THR A 176 3.34 -7.87 4.22
CA THR A 176 3.60 -7.58 2.82
C THR A 176 2.75 -6.40 2.41
N PHE A 177 3.41 -5.36 1.94
CA PHE A 177 2.81 -4.19 1.31
C PHE A 177 2.85 -4.36 -0.21
N TRP A 178 1.82 -3.92 -0.89
CA TRP A 178 1.71 -3.90 -2.34
C TRP A 178 1.28 -2.52 -2.81
N GLN A 179 1.89 -2.04 -3.89
CA GLN A 179 1.58 -0.76 -4.53
C GLN A 179 0.88 -1.00 -5.88
N PRO A 180 -0.47 -1.16 -5.91
CA PRO A 180 -1.21 -1.39 -7.15
C PRO A 180 -1.12 -0.23 -8.13
N LYS A 181 -0.85 0.97 -7.63
CA LYS A 181 -0.62 2.21 -8.38
C LYS A 181 0.31 3.11 -7.61
N PRO A 182 1.11 3.98 -8.27
CA PRO A 182 1.98 4.93 -7.59
C PRO A 182 1.26 5.71 -6.48
N GLY A 183 1.84 5.72 -5.28
CA GLY A 183 1.29 6.40 -4.10
C GLY A 183 0.14 5.69 -3.40
N ILE A 184 -0.30 4.52 -3.85
CA ILE A 184 -1.36 3.71 -3.21
C ILE A 184 -0.74 2.45 -2.65
N VAL A 185 -0.43 2.43 -1.37
CA VAL A 185 0.11 1.24 -0.68
C VAL A 185 -1.00 0.51 0.07
N ARG A 186 -1.03 -0.83 -0.05
CA ARG A 186 -2.03 -1.70 0.59
C ARG A 186 -1.35 -2.89 1.27
N ILE A 187 -1.89 -3.31 2.41
CA ILE A 187 -1.49 -4.53 3.10
C ILE A 187 -2.18 -5.72 2.44
N VAL A 188 -1.40 -6.65 1.92
CA VAL A 188 -1.87 -7.93 1.33
C VAL A 188 -1.59 -9.13 2.23
N LEU A 189 -0.59 -9.01 3.12
CA LEU A 189 -0.31 -9.97 4.18
C LEU A 189 -0.09 -9.22 5.51
N HIS A 190 -0.70 -9.71 6.58
CA HIS A 190 -0.49 -9.26 7.94
C HIS A 190 -0.46 -10.48 8.86
N HIS A 191 0.71 -10.89 9.25
CA HIS A 191 0.90 -11.93 10.27
C HIS A 191 1.36 -11.28 11.57
N SER A 192 0.79 -11.76 12.68
CA SER A 192 1.18 -11.32 14.01
C SER A 192 1.15 -12.47 14.98
N SER A 193 2.15 -12.53 15.86
CA SER A 193 2.30 -13.50 16.94
C SER A 193 2.76 -12.82 18.21
N THR A 194 2.70 -13.55 19.31
CA THR A 194 3.45 -13.23 20.52
C THR A 194 4.72 -14.07 20.52
N PRO A 195 5.83 -13.58 21.10
CA PRO A 195 7.00 -14.40 21.34
C PRO A 195 6.64 -15.70 22.05
N PHE A 196 7.31 -16.78 21.66
CA PHE A 196 7.16 -18.05 22.35
C PHE A 196 7.74 -17.94 23.75
N ASP A 197 6.92 -18.17 24.76
CA ASP A 197 7.37 -18.22 26.16
C ASP A 197 7.72 -19.68 26.52
N THR A 198 9.00 -19.94 26.77
CA THR A 198 9.51 -21.24 27.15
C THR A 198 9.40 -21.52 28.66
N PHE A 199 8.91 -20.57 29.45
CA PHE A 199 8.90 -20.62 30.92
C PHE A 199 7.48 -20.66 31.51
N GLN A 200 6.58 -21.44 30.90
CA GLN A 200 5.33 -21.81 31.57
C GLN A 200 5.47 -23.12 32.31
#